data_1e62f2bd93dc979c60b2bdd52c57426e
#
_entry.id   1e62f2bd93dc979c60b2bdd52c57426e
#
_cell.length_a   1.000
_cell.length_b   1.000
_cell.length_c   1.000
_cell.angle_alpha   90.00
_cell.angle_beta   90.00
_cell.angle_gamma   90.00
#
_symmetry.space_group_name_H-M   'P 1'
#
loop_
_entity.id
_entity.type
_entity.pdbx_description
1 polymer ?
#
loop_
_entity_poly.entity_id
_entity_poly.type
_entity_poly.pdbx_seq_one_letter_code
_entity_poly.pdbx_strand_id
1 'polypeptide(L)'
;MATIGLDKLFYSKITEGENGDETYAAPVALAKAMTAELSVELAEATLYADDGAAEVVKEFQSGTLTLGVDDIGKSVAEDLTGAVIDENGVLISASEDGGAPVAIGFRAKKANGKYRYFWLYRVIFGIPATNLTTKGESIEFSTPSIEGTVTRRNKVDGQGKHPWKAEVSEDDSGVSPAVITGWYDEVYEPSYADQTSDTGGEG
;
A
#
# COMPACT_ATOMS: atom_id res chain seq x y z
N MET A 1 8.85 -12.82 -14.23
CA MET A 1 8.45 -12.33 -15.57
C MET A 1 8.18 -10.84 -15.47
N ALA A 2 8.58 -10.01 -16.46
CA ALA A 2 8.44 -8.55 -16.39
C ALA A 2 6.97 -8.12 -16.37
N THR A 3 6.67 -7.00 -15.68
CA THR A 3 5.38 -6.33 -15.68
C THR A 3 5.32 -5.29 -16.79
N ILE A 4 4.16 -5.13 -17.44
CA ILE A 4 3.96 -4.27 -18.60
C ILE A 4 2.82 -3.26 -18.46
N GLY A 5 2.14 -3.24 -17.33
CA GLY A 5 1.02 -2.32 -17.09
C GLY A 5 0.65 -2.28 -15.63
N LEU A 6 0.01 -1.19 -15.24
CA LEU A 6 -0.52 -0.93 -13.90
C LEU A 6 -1.97 -0.52 -14.05
N ASP A 7 -2.87 -1.08 -13.25
CA ASP A 7 -4.27 -0.68 -13.20
C ASP A 7 -4.90 -0.96 -11.83
N LYS A 8 -6.17 -0.63 -11.69
CA LYS A 8 -6.98 -0.89 -10.49
C LYS A 8 -6.33 -0.38 -9.20
N LEU A 9 -6.14 0.94 -9.14
CA LEU A 9 -5.66 1.61 -7.92
C LEU A 9 -6.83 1.87 -6.98
N PHE A 10 -6.76 1.29 -5.78
CA PHE A 10 -7.75 1.39 -4.71
C PHE A 10 -7.10 1.88 -3.42
N TYR A 11 -7.87 2.52 -2.57
CA TYR A 11 -7.49 2.78 -1.19
C TYR A 11 -8.60 2.33 -0.24
N SER A 12 -8.21 2.07 0.99
CA SER A 12 -9.13 1.75 2.09
C SER A 12 -8.72 2.56 3.31
N LYS A 13 -9.70 3.24 3.92
CA LYS A 13 -9.48 4.00 5.16
C LYS A 13 -9.18 3.04 6.30
N ILE A 14 -8.27 3.45 7.16
CA ILE A 14 -7.93 2.72 8.38
C ILE A 14 -8.60 3.41 9.55
N THR A 15 -9.34 2.64 10.34
CA THR A 15 -9.83 3.07 11.65
C THR A 15 -8.98 2.39 12.70
N GLU A 16 -8.31 3.19 13.53
CA GLU A 16 -7.52 2.71 14.65
C GLU A 16 -8.43 2.51 15.87
N GLY A 17 -8.44 1.29 16.39
CA GLY A 17 -9.12 0.92 17.61
C GLY A 17 -8.22 1.06 18.85
N GLU A 18 -8.79 0.78 20.01
CA GLU A 18 -8.02 0.65 21.25
C GLU A 18 -7.01 -0.50 21.13
N ASN A 19 -5.85 -0.34 21.76
CA ASN A 19 -4.75 -1.32 21.77
C ASN A 19 -4.03 -1.55 20.44
N GLY A 20 -4.13 -0.62 19.46
CA GLY A 20 -3.45 -0.73 18.18
C GLY A 20 -4.13 -1.68 17.19
N ASP A 21 -5.38 -2.06 17.45
CA ASP A 21 -6.20 -2.79 16.49
C ASP A 21 -6.56 -1.86 15.32
N GLU A 22 -6.41 -2.36 14.10
CA GLU A 22 -6.70 -1.61 12.87
C GLU A 22 -7.77 -2.35 12.09
N THR A 23 -8.79 -1.59 11.67
CA THR A 23 -9.84 -2.09 10.77
C THR A 23 -9.81 -1.32 9.46
N TYR A 24 -10.11 -2.02 8.38
CA TYR A 24 -10.10 -1.48 7.04
C TYR A 24 -11.53 -1.31 6.54
N ALA A 25 -11.85 -0.13 6.03
CA ALA A 25 -13.11 0.12 5.34
C ALA A 25 -13.15 -0.61 3.99
N ALA A 26 -14.32 -0.67 3.37
CA ALA A 26 -14.43 -1.20 2.01
C ALA A 26 -13.53 -0.38 1.05
N PRO A 27 -12.74 -1.04 0.19
CA PRO A 27 -11.87 -0.38 -0.76
C PRO A 27 -12.64 0.51 -1.74
N VAL A 28 -12.10 1.70 -1.99
CA VAL A 28 -12.64 2.69 -2.93
C VAL A 28 -11.61 2.95 -4.02
N ALA A 29 -12.05 3.12 -5.27
CA ALA A 29 -11.15 3.49 -6.36
C ALA A 29 -10.54 4.87 -6.09
N LEU A 30 -9.19 4.97 -6.17
CA LEU A 30 -8.48 6.21 -5.94
C LEU A 30 -8.49 7.08 -7.20
N ALA A 31 -7.93 6.57 -8.28
CA ALA A 31 -7.76 7.25 -9.57
C ALA A 31 -7.33 6.22 -10.62
N LYS A 32 -7.18 6.64 -11.87
CA LYS A 32 -6.52 5.80 -12.88
C LYS A 32 -5.02 5.88 -12.69
N ALA A 33 -4.43 4.74 -12.38
CA ALA A 33 -2.99 4.63 -12.14
C ALA A 33 -2.21 4.78 -13.46
N MET A 34 -1.20 5.62 -13.45
CA MET A 34 -0.22 5.77 -14.54
C MET A 34 1.12 5.16 -14.14
N THR A 35 1.60 5.49 -12.95
CA THR A 35 2.84 4.97 -12.39
C THR A 35 2.68 4.66 -10.90
N ALA A 36 3.39 3.65 -10.43
CA ALA A 36 3.57 3.36 -9.01
C ALA A 36 5.02 2.97 -8.80
N GLU A 37 5.73 3.73 -8.00
CA GLU A 37 7.11 3.47 -7.63
C GLU A 37 7.18 3.27 -6.12
N LEU A 38 7.71 2.13 -5.70
CA LEU A 38 7.89 1.78 -4.30
C LEU A 38 9.38 1.60 -4.02
N SER A 39 9.93 2.47 -3.20
CA SER A 39 11.27 2.37 -2.63
C SER A 39 11.16 1.87 -1.19
N VAL A 40 12.04 0.95 -0.79
CA VAL A 40 12.03 0.34 0.55
C VAL A 40 13.33 0.65 1.25
N GLU A 41 13.23 1.12 2.48
CA GLU A 41 14.34 1.36 3.38
C GLU A 41 14.41 0.24 4.42
N LEU A 42 15.62 -0.29 4.61
CA LEU A 42 15.91 -1.34 5.56
C LEU A 42 16.73 -0.80 6.72
N ALA A 43 16.36 -1.13 7.95
CA ALA A 43 17.25 -1.02 9.09
C ALA A 43 18.25 -2.17 9.03
N GLU A 44 19.53 -1.86 9.13
CA GLU A 44 20.61 -2.83 9.13
C GLU A 44 21.45 -2.70 10.39
N ALA A 45 21.71 -3.81 11.06
CA ALA A 45 22.65 -3.91 12.14
C ALA A 45 23.62 -5.07 11.88
N THR A 46 24.92 -4.79 12.04
CA THR A 46 25.98 -5.80 11.89
C THR A 46 26.68 -5.99 13.24
N LEU A 47 26.68 -7.22 13.73
CA LEU A 47 27.50 -7.62 14.87
C LEU A 47 28.85 -8.12 14.36
N TYR A 48 29.93 -7.54 14.86
CA TYR A 48 31.30 -7.96 14.59
C TYR A 48 31.83 -8.81 15.76
N ALA A 49 32.38 -9.97 15.44
CA ALA A 49 33.08 -10.84 16.39
C ALA A 49 34.28 -11.48 15.67
N ASP A 50 35.40 -11.66 16.41
CA ASP A 50 36.64 -12.30 15.92
C ASP A 50 37.15 -11.73 14.58
N ASP A 51 37.22 -10.37 14.48
CA ASP A 51 37.65 -9.61 13.29
C ASP A 51 36.82 -9.79 12.02
N GLY A 52 35.58 -10.29 12.14
CA GLY A 52 34.64 -10.48 11.02
C GLY A 52 33.20 -10.10 11.38
N ALA A 53 32.36 -9.93 10.35
CA ALA A 53 30.94 -9.78 10.52
C ALA A 53 30.34 -11.14 10.92
N ALA A 54 29.88 -11.27 12.16
CA ALA A 54 29.32 -12.49 12.71
C ALA A 54 27.82 -12.63 12.41
N GLU A 55 27.06 -11.51 12.52
CA GLU A 55 25.63 -11.49 12.24
C GLU A 55 25.26 -10.18 11.52
N VAL A 56 24.36 -10.27 10.55
CA VAL A 56 23.75 -9.14 9.86
C VAL A 56 22.24 -9.28 9.96
N VAL A 57 21.58 -8.32 10.60
CA VAL A 57 20.13 -8.26 10.70
C VAL A 57 19.63 -7.14 9.79
N LYS A 58 18.66 -7.47 8.92
CA LYS A 58 17.99 -6.51 8.04
C LYS A 58 16.49 -6.62 8.25
N GLU A 59 15.88 -5.51 8.60
CA GLU A 59 14.44 -5.43 8.83
C GLU A 59 13.83 -4.29 8.03
N PHE A 60 12.55 -4.43 7.66
CA PHE A 60 11.80 -3.34 7.03
C PHE A 60 11.68 -2.16 8.02
N GLN A 61 12.14 -0.99 7.61
CA GLN A 61 12.02 0.24 8.38
C GLN A 61 10.86 1.09 7.89
N SER A 62 10.87 1.44 6.62
CA SER A 62 9.87 2.26 5.96
C SER A 62 9.93 2.05 4.44
N GLY A 63 9.01 2.65 3.73
CA GLY A 63 9.07 2.75 2.28
C GLY A 63 8.49 4.08 1.82
N THR A 64 8.84 4.47 0.60
CA THR A 64 8.25 5.61 -0.08
C THR A 64 7.49 5.10 -1.30
N LEU A 65 6.19 5.41 -1.36
CA LEU A 65 5.33 5.12 -2.49
C LEU A 65 5.04 6.40 -3.25
N THR A 66 5.46 6.47 -4.51
CA THR A 66 5.10 7.57 -5.42
C THR A 66 4.10 7.07 -6.44
N LEU A 67 2.92 7.69 -6.47
CA LEU A 67 1.84 7.37 -7.40
C LEU A 67 1.68 8.52 -8.40
N GLY A 68 1.78 8.22 -9.70
CA GLY A 68 1.33 9.10 -10.77
C GLY A 68 -0.07 8.68 -11.20
N VAL A 69 -1.01 9.64 -11.21
CA VAL A 69 -2.42 9.39 -11.50
C VAL A 69 -2.95 10.39 -12.52
N ASP A 70 -4.09 10.09 -13.15
CA ASP A 70 -4.73 10.98 -14.11
C ASP A 70 -5.33 12.21 -13.44
N ASP A 71 -5.99 12.04 -12.30
CA ASP A 71 -6.60 13.11 -11.50
C ASP A 71 -6.85 12.61 -10.08
N ILE A 72 -6.90 13.53 -9.12
CA ILE A 72 -7.26 13.23 -7.73
C ILE A 72 -8.57 13.96 -7.42
N GLY A 73 -9.65 13.20 -7.31
CA GLY A 73 -10.96 13.75 -6.95
C GLY A 73 -10.95 14.40 -5.57
N LYS A 74 -11.79 15.42 -5.34
CA LYS A 74 -11.82 16.17 -4.07
C LYS A 74 -12.06 15.29 -2.85
N SER A 75 -12.98 14.31 -2.95
CA SER A 75 -13.25 13.37 -1.86
C SER A 75 -12.07 12.45 -1.54
N VAL A 76 -11.32 12.06 -2.58
CA VAL A 76 -10.09 11.28 -2.41
C VAL A 76 -9.01 12.14 -1.75
N ALA A 77 -8.86 13.40 -2.20
CA ALA A 77 -7.92 14.34 -1.59
C ALA A 77 -8.25 14.60 -0.12
N GLU A 78 -9.52 14.82 0.23
CA GLU A 78 -9.99 14.94 1.63
C GLU A 78 -9.56 13.73 2.47
N ASP A 79 -9.83 12.51 1.97
CA ASP A 79 -9.50 11.27 2.68
C ASP A 79 -8.00 11.02 2.82
N LEU A 80 -7.19 11.41 1.82
CA LEU A 80 -5.75 11.14 1.83
C LEU A 80 -4.93 12.21 2.55
N THR A 81 -5.36 13.48 2.49
CA THR A 81 -4.56 14.61 2.99
C THR A 81 -5.11 15.25 4.26
N GLY A 82 -6.36 14.93 4.63
CA GLY A 82 -7.03 15.58 5.75
C GLY A 82 -7.61 16.96 5.44
N ALA A 83 -7.53 17.41 4.16
CA ALA A 83 -8.20 18.63 3.71
C ALA A 83 -9.72 18.50 3.85
N VAL A 84 -10.45 19.59 3.96
CA VAL A 84 -11.89 19.60 4.19
C VAL A 84 -12.63 20.22 3.00
N ILE A 85 -13.76 19.63 2.62
CA ILE A 85 -14.65 20.21 1.60
C ILE A 85 -15.67 21.08 2.33
N ASP A 86 -15.73 22.38 1.99
CA ASP A 86 -16.67 23.33 2.57
C ASP A 86 -18.10 23.14 2.03
N GLU A 87 -19.05 23.91 2.59
CA GLU A 87 -20.47 23.87 2.18
C GLU A 87 -20.70 24.25 0.71
N ASN A 88 -19.75 24.96 0.09
CA ASN A 88 -19.79 25.36 -1.33
C ASN A 88 -19.12 24.33 -2.25
N GLY A 89 -18.62 23.21 -1.69
CA GLY A 89 -17.91 22.17 -2.42
C GLY A 89 -16.47 22.56 -2.81
N VAL A 90 -15.86 23.49 -2.07
CA VAL A 90 -14.46 23.90 -2.26
C VAL A 90 -13.57 23.10 -1.33
N LEU A 91 -12.50 22.50 -1.86
CA LEU A 91 -11.50 21.81 -1.06
C LEU A 91 -10.57 22.85 -0.43
N ILE A 92 -10.55 22.90 0.89
CA ILE A 92 -9.71 23.78 1.70
C ILE A 92 -8.59 22.96 2.32
N SER A 93 -7.36 23.36 2.07
CA SER A 93 -6.18 22.75 2.68
C SER A 93 -5.59 23.73 3.70
N ALA A 94 -5.36 23.25 4.91
CA ALA A 94 -4.75 24.01 6.00
C ALA A 94 -3.32 23.50 6.27
N SER A 95 -2.51 24.32 6.96
CA SER A 95 -1.13 23.96 7.32
C SER A 95 -1.07 22.83 8.37
N GLU A 96 -2.15 22.64 9.10
CA GLU A 96 -2.32 21.65 10.15
C GLU A 96 -2.89 20.31 9.62
N ASP A 97 -3.27 20.26 8.33
CA ASP A 97 -3.78 19.04 7.72
C ASP A 97 -2.71 17.94 7.71
N GLY A 98 -3.10 16.76 8.18
CA GLY A 98 -2.27 15.57 8.20
C GLY A 98 -2.99 14.42 7.50
N GLY A 99 -2.31 13.76 6.58
CA GLY A 99 -2.87 12.59 5.90
C GLY A 99 -3.26 11.51 6.91
N ALA A 100 -4.49 11.00 6.80
CA ALA A 100 -4.89 9.82 7.53
C ALA A 100 -4.22 8.58 6.93
N PRO A 101 -3.87 7.57 7.75
CA PRO A 101 -3.33 6.32 7.23
C PRO A 101 -4.39 5.58 6.41
N VAL A 102 -3.99 5.07 5.26
CA VAL A 102 -4.83 4.29 4.36
C VAL A 102 -4.08 3.03 3.90
N ALA A 103 -4.82 1.97 3.56
CA ALA A 103 -4.25 0.87 2.80
C ALA A 103 -4.37 1.17 1.30
N ILE A 104 -3.35 0.78 0.52
CA ILE A 104 -3.29 1.00 -0.94
C ILE A 104 -3.21 -0.34 -1.65
N GLY A 105 -4.16 -0.59 -2.54
CA GLY A 105 -4.21 -1.76 -3.39
C GLY A 105 -4.03 -1.39 -4.87
N PHE A 106 -3.22 -2.16 -5.58
CA PHE A 106 -3.07 -2.04 -7.02
C PHE A 106 -2.67 -3.38 -7.64
N ARG A 107 -2.76 -3.48 -8.95
CA ARG A 107 -2.25 -4.65 -9.66
C ARG A 107 -1.40 -4.26 -10.86
N ALA A 108 -0.49 -5.15 -11.22
CA ALA A 108 0.37 -5.00 -12.36
C ALA A 108 0.17 -6.17 -13.33
N LYS A 109 0.00 -5.86 -14.62
CA LYS A 109 -0.09 -6.87 -15.68
C LYS A 109 1.30 -7.39 -16.01
N LYS A 110 1.43 -8.72 -16.06
CA LYS A 110 2.67 -9.41 -16.47
C LYS A 110 2.70 -9.65 -17.99
N ALA A 111 3.86 -9.84 -18.54
CA ALA A 111 4.06 -10.12 -19.98
C ALA A 111 3.33 -11.40 -20.47
N ASN A 112 3.02 -12.34 -19.58
CA ASN A 112 2.24 -13.54 -19.89
C ASN A 112 0.72 -13.33 -19.86
N GLY A 113 0.24 -12.09 -19.70
CA GLY A 113 -1.18 -11.75 -19.62
C GLY A 113 -1.82 -11.95 -18.24
N LYS A 114 -1.10 -12.51 -17.28
CA LYS A 114 -1.54 -12.67 -15.89
C LYS A 114 -1.28 -11.41 -15.09
N TYR A 115 -1.87 -11.32 -13.88
CA TYR A 115 -1.74 -10.18 -13.02
C TYR A 115 -1.01 -10.54 -11.72
N ARG A 116 -0.34 -9.53 -11.17
CA ARG A 116 0.23 -9.52 -9.83
C ARG A 116 -0.48 -8.44 -9.03
N TYR A 117 -0.95 -8.79 -7.86
CA TYR A 117 -1.77 -7.97 -6.98
C TYR A 117 -0.99 -7.60 -5.74
N PHE A 118 -1.25 -6.39 -5.24
CA PHE A 118 -0.56 -5.83 -4.10
C PHE A 118 -1.55 -5.17 -3.14
N TRP A 119 -1.27 -5.30 -1.85
CA TRP A 119 -1.75 -4.42 -0.79
C TRP A 119 -0.58 -3.90 0.01
N LEU A 120 -0.51 -2.59 0.21
CA LEU A 120 0.32 -1.92 1.19
C LEU A 120 -0.59 -1.57 2.35
N TYR A 121 -0.35 -2.13 3.53
CA TYR A 121 -1.31 -2.10 4.62
C TYR A 121 -1.45 -0.75 5.29
N ARG A 122 -0.39 0.08 5.29
CA ARG A 122 -0.42 1.38 5.94
C ARG A 122 0.47 2.37 5.18
N VAL A 123 -0.18 3.36 4.59
CA VAL A 123 0.46 4.44 3.83
C VAL A 123 -0.11 5.76 4.30
N ILE A 124 0.74 6.74 4.56
CA ILE A 124 0.35 8.10 4.91
C ILE A 124 0.83 9.02 3.80
N PHE A 125 -0.09 9.69 3.12
CA PHE A 125 0.22 10.58 2.02
C PHE A 125 0.50 12.00 2.49
N GLY A 126 1.44 12.65 1.80
CA GLY A 126 1.64 14.08 1.88
C GLY A 126 0.69 14.88 0.99
N ILE A 127 0.86 16.17 0.94
CA ILE A 127 0.11 17.06 0.04
C ILE A 127 0.56 16.78 -1.40
N PRO A 128 -0.40 16.55 -2.35
CA PRO A 128 -0.06 16.28 -3.74
C PRO A 128 0.69 17.45 -4.40
N ALA A 129 1.72 17.14 -5.17
CA ALA A 129 2.36 18.15 -6.00
C ALA A 129 1.47 18.50 -7.20
N THR A 130 1.26 19.78 -7.42
CA THR A 130 0.49 20.30 -8.57
C THR A 130 1.44 20.89 -9.61
N ASN A 131 1.47 20.31 -10.80
CA ASN A 131 2.22 20.81 -11.93
C ASN A 131 1.25 21.20 -13.05
N LEU A 132 1.22 22.47 -13.42
CA LEU A 132 0.35 22.97 -14.46
C LEU A 132 1.18 23.60 -15.58
N THR A 133 0.94 23.20 -16.81
CA THR A 133 1.57 23.78 -18.00
C THR A 133 0.54 24.41 -18.93
N THR A 134 0.88 25.54 -19.52
CA THR A 134 0.03 26.21 -20.52
C THR A 134 0.02 25.38 -21.80
N LYS A 135 -1.16 25.25 -22.43
CA LYS A 135 -1.29 24.62 -23.73
C LYS A 135 -0.45 25.38 -24.78
N GLY A 136 0.56 24.68 -25.33
CA GLY A 136 1.37 25.14 -26.44
C GLY A 136 0.81 24.66 -27.80
N GLU A 137 1.68 24.55 -28.80
CA GLU A 137 1.33 23.98 -30.11
C GLU A 137 1.02 22.47 -30.06
N SER A 138 1.61 21.75 -29.06
CA SER A 138 1.30 20.36 -28.73
C SER A 138 0.45 20.28 -27.47
N ILE A 139 -0.40 19.23 -27.39
CA ILE A 139 -1.17 18.93 -26.19
C ILE A 139 -0.30 18.06 -25.30
N GLU A 140 0.11 18.60 -24.15
CA GLU A 140 0.79 17.86 -23.10
C GLU A 140 -0.15 17.72 -21.90
N PHE A 141 -0.28 16.50 -21.38
CA PHE A 141 -1.05 16.24 -20.18
C PHE A 141 -0.20 16.51 -18.93
N SER A 142 -0.71 17.36 -18.05
CA SER A 142 -0.14 17.56 -16.73
C SER A 142 -0.85 16.59 -15.77
N THR A 143 -0.11 15.65 -15.20
CA THR A 143 -0.65 14.62 -14.34
C THR A 143 -0.12 14.80 -12.91
N PRO A 144 -1.00 14.78 -11.88
CA PRO A 144 -0.56 14.91 -10.51
C PRO A 144 0.22 13.67 -10.06
N SER A 145 1.14 13.89 -9.14
CA SER A 145 1.78 12.83 -8.38
C SER A 145 1.58 13.04 -6.89
N ILE A 146 1.41 11.95 -6.17
CA ILE A 146 1.29 11.97 -4.72
C ILE A 146 2.29 10.99 -4.12
N GLU A 147 2.98 11.44 -3.09
CA GLU A 147 3.97 10.65 -2.38
C GLU A 147 3.43 10.27 -0.99
N GLY A 148 3.61 9.02 -0.61
CA GLY A 148 3.22 8.50 0.68
C GLY A 148 4.32 7.69 1.34
N THR A 149 4.40 7.79 2.66
CA THR A 149 5.27 6.95 3.48
C THR A 149 4.57 5.65 3.82
N VAL A 150 5.20 4.55 3.46
CA VAL A 150 4.74 3.19 3.77
C VAL A 150 5.36 2.75 5.09
N THR A 151 4.51 2.32 6.01
CA THR A 151 4.93 1.76 7.29
C THR A 151 4.31 0.38 7.52
N ARG A 152 4.83 -0.34 8.50
CA ARG A 152 4.17 -1.55 8.97
C ARG A 152 2.82 -1.20 9.60
N ARG A 153 1.83 -2.08 9.53
CA ARG A 153 0.58 -1.91 10.25
C ARG A 153 0.77 -2.16 11.76
N ASN A 154 -0.08 -1.58 12.58
CA ASN A 154 -0.05 -1.78 14.04
C ASN A 154 -0.65 -3.13 14.43
N LYS A 155 -1.68 -3.57 13.70
CA LYS A 155 -2.32 -4.88 13.90
C LYS A 155 -1.35 -6.02 13.63
N VAL A 156 -1.21 -6.93 14.59
CA VAL A 156 -0.44 -8.16 14.40
C VAL A 156 -1.22 -9.19 13.57
N ASP A 157 -0.51 -10.03 12.86
CA ASP A 157 -1.09 -11.18 12.18
C ASP A 157 -1.17 -12.43 13.10
N GLY A 158 -1.68 -13.52 12.55
CA GLY A 158 -1.76 -14.81 13.29
C GLY A 158 -0.42 -15.41 13.71
N GLN A 159 0.72 -14.84 13.23
CA GLN A 159 2.07 -15.22 13.65
C GLN A 159 2.72 -14.21 14.59
N GLY A 160 1.99 -13.20 15.07
CA GLY A 160 2.51 -12.15 15.94
C GLY A 160 3.43 -11.15 15.23
N LYS A 161 3.35 -11.04 13.89
CA LYS A 161 4.14 -10.11 13.10
C LYS A 161 3.29 -8.92 12.66
N HIS A 162 3.95 -7.83 12.26
CA HIS A 162 3.34 -6.63 11.72
C HIS A 162 3.56 -6.56 10.20
N PRO A 163 2.67 -7.13 9.38
CA PRO A 163 2.79 -7.03 7.93
C PRO A 163 2.78 -5.58 7.45
N TRP A 164 3.53 -5.29 6.40
CA TRP A 164 3.51 -4.01 5.73
C TRP A 164 3.01 -4.12 4.28
N LYS A 165 3.12 -5.33 3.68
CA LYS A 165 2.71 -5.62 2.30
C LYS A 165 2.13 -7.03 2.19
N ALA A 166 1.11 -7.20 1.37
CA ALA A 166 0.70 -8.48 0.80
C ALA A 166 0.87 -8.45 -0.72
N GLU A 167 1.24 -9.58 -1.29
CA GLU A 167 1.48 -9.73 -2.72
C GLU A 167 1.10 -11.13 -3.17
N VAL A 168 0.43 -11.23 -4.34
CA VAL A 168 0.05 -12.50 -4.95
C VAL A 168 0.05 -12.39 -6.46
N SER A 169 0.42 -13.44 -7.16
CA SER A 169 0.31 -13.54 -8.63
C SER A 169 -0.69 -14.63 -9.01
N GLU A 170 -1.45 -14.39 -10.06
CA GLU A 170 -2.42 -15.39 -10.60
C GLU A 170 -1.77 -16.71 -11.05
N ASP A 171 -0.49 -16.68 -11.36
CA ASP A 171 0.28 -17.84 -11.81
C ASP A 171 1.11 -18.50 -10.70
N ASP A 172 0.95 -18.06 -9.45
CA ASP A 172 1.58 -18.71 -8.31
C ASP A 172 0.84 -20.01 -7.98
N SER A 173 1.59 -21.08 -7.72
CA SER A 173 1.02 -22.37 -7.33
C SER A 173 0.40 -22.29 -5.93
N GLY A 174 -0.80 -22.87 -5.78
CA GLY A 174 -1.49 -22.93 -4.49
C GLY A 174 -2.37 -21.72 -4.17
N VAL A 175 -2.43 -20.72 -5.05
CA VAL A 175 -3.33 -19.57 -4.86
C VAL A 175 -4.75 -19.98 -5.20
N SER A 176 -5.68 -19.76 -4.26
CA SER A 176 -7.11 -19.98 -4.51
C SER A 176 -7.65 -18.90 -5.46
N PRO A 177 -8.41 -19.29 -6.51
CA PRO A 177 -9.08 -18.32 -7.39
C PRO A 177 -10.00 -17.34 -6.64
N ALA A 178 -10.57 -17.75 -5.51
CA ALA A 178 -11.41 -16.90 -4.67
C ALA A 178 -10.62 -15.71 -4.08
N VAL A 179 -9.35 -15.90 -3.69
CA VAL A 179 -8.48 -14.82 -3.20
C VAL A 179 -8.26 -13.77 -4.28
N ILE A 180 -8.00 -14.19 -5.51
CA ILE A 180 -7.81 -13.28 -6.65
C ILE A 180 -9.11 -12.53 -6.99
N THR A 181 -10.24 -13.21 -7.00
CA THR A 181 -11.53 -12.61 -7.35
C THR A 181 -11.96 -11.57 -6.30
N GLY A 182 -11.78 -11.87 -5.00
CA GLY A 182 -12.16 -11.01 -3.89
C GLY A 182 -11.09 -9.99 -3.48
N TRP A 183 -9.96 -9.88 -4.22
CA TRP A 183 -8.81 -9.08 -3.78
C TRP A 183 -9.11 -7.61 -3.49
N TYR A 184 -10.09 -7.03 -4.16
CA TYR A 184 -10.51 -5.63 -3.98
C TYR A 184 -11.88 -5.48 -3.32
N ASP A 185 -12.50 -6.56 -2.85
CA ASP A 185 -13.73 -6.50 -2.07
C ASP A 185 -13.43 -6.05 -0.62
N GLU A 186 -12.27 -6.49 -0.11
CA GLU A 186 -11.73 -6.10 1.19
C GLU A 186 -10.19 -6.10 1.15
N VAL A 187 -9.57 -5.43 2.12
CA VAL A 187 -8.10 -5.49 2.29
C VAL A 187 -7.74 -6.89 2.77
N TYR A 188 -6.84 -7.55 2.05
CA TYR A 188 -6.46 -8.93 2.34
C TYR A 188 -5.90 -9.10 3.75
N GLU A 189 -6.52 -9.95 4.54
CA GLU A 189 -6.01 -10.34 5.87
C GLU A 189 -5.30 -11.69 5.79
N PRO A 190 -4.03 -11.74 6.27
CA PRO A 190 -3.28 -13.01 6.28
C PRO A 190 -3.97 -14.05 7.16
N SER A 191 -4.19 -15.23 6.60
CA SER A 191 -4.66 -16.40 7.35
C SER A 191 -3.60 -17.49 7.29
N TYR A 192 -3.26 -18.05 8.44
CA TYR A 192 -2.29 -19.13 8.55
C TYR A 192 -3.00 -20.38 9.03
N ALA A 193 -2.61 -21.56 8.50
CA ALA A 193 -3.07 -22.82 9.06
C ALA A 193 -2.58 -22.95 10.50
N ASP A 194 -3.46 -23.37 11.40
CA ASP A 194 -3.11 -23.61 12.81
C ASP A 194 -1.91 -24.57 12.88
N GLN A 195 -0.82 -24.08 13.43
CA GLN A 195 0.37 -24.88 13.73
C GLN A 195 0.19 -25.71 15.03
N THR A 196 -1.06 -25.92 15.45
CA THR A 196 -1.36 -26.72 16.63
C THR A 196 -1.78 -28.11 16.21
N SER A 197 -0.85 -29.02 16.16
CA SER A 197 -0.95 -30.39 16.65
C SER A 197 0.10 -31.32 16.03
N ASP A 198 1.32 -31.24 16.50
CA ASP A 198 2.13 -32.44 16.59
C ASP A 198 2.81 -32.51 17.99
N THR A 199 1.99 -32.60 19.01
CA THR A 199 2.43 -33.26 20.25
C THR A 199 2.16 -34.72 20.03
N GLY A 200 3.12 -35.38 19.39
CA GLY A 200 3.17 -36.82 19.29
C GLY A 200 2.96 -37.44 20.65
N GLY A 201 1.88 -38.21 20.77
CA GLY A 201 1.72 -39.13 21.86
C GLY A 201 2.79 -40.19 21.76
N GLU A 202 3.78 -40.16 22.64
CA GLU A 202 4.53 -41.32 23.00
C GLU A 202 3.69 -42.09 24.03
N GLY A 203 3.24 -43.24 23.64
CA GLY A 203 2.76 -44.32 24.46
C GLY A 203 3.80 -45.44 24.52
#